data_d0083a7fc13c762071e9b3651c25bd17
#
_entry.id   d0083a7fc13c762071e9b3651c25bd17
#
_cell.length_a   1.000
_cell.length_b   1.000
_cell.length_c   1.000
_cell.angle_alpha   90.00
_cell.angle_beta   90.00
_cell.angle_gamma   90.00
#
_symmetry.space_group_name_H-M   'P 1'
#
loop_
_entity.id
_entity.type
_entity.pdbx_description
1 polymer ?
#
loop_
_entity_poly.entity_id
_entity_poly.type
_entity_poly.pdbx_seq_one_letter_code
_entity_poly.pdbx_strand_id
1 'polypeptide(L)'
;MKYILIALVGLIIMIGAMVFLLRNIMLKKNGVQTEAEVIAVSEDTRKGRGGKRTVSGYIHTLRYEVKGKVIEAKDRTGYVQPFSKGSEHTIIYSRKTPEIFDYAGQIDRNIRLFGGLAAVGAVFAVRFVMLAAK
;
A
#
# COMPACT_ATOMS: atom_id res chain seq x y z
N MET A 1 22.77 7.29 25.39
CA MET A 1 21.56 6.41 25.42
C MET A 1 20.45 6.95 24.55
N LYS A 2 19.99 8.19 24.75
CA LYS A 2 18.89 8.79 23.94
C LYS A 2 19.16 8.76 22.43
N TYR A 3 20.37 9.04 22.00
CA TYR A 3 20.74 9.08 20.58
C TYR A 3 20.75 7.70 19.90
N ILE A 4 21.12 6.67 20.65
CA ILE A 4 21.11 5.28 20.16
C ILE A 4 19.68 4.80 19.93
N LEU A 5 18.77 5.16 20.82
CA LEU A 5 17.34 4.82 20.70
C LEU A 5 16.72 5.49 19.46
N ILE A 6 17.01 6.77 19.23
CA ILE A 6 16.55 7.52 18.07
C ILE A 6 17.10 6.92 16.77
N ALA A 7 18.37 6.54 16.76
CA ALA A 7 18.99 5.89 15.61
C ALA A 7 18.37 4.52 15.31
N LEU A 8 18.08 3.72 16.34
CA LEU A 8 17.39 2.43 16.18
C LEU A 8 15.99 2.57 15.64
N VAL A 9 15.21 3.51 16.14
CA VAL A 9 13.85 3.80 15.65
C VAL A 9 13.92 4.26 14.19
N GLY A 10 14.84 5.15 13.85
CA GLY A 10 15.06 5.61 12.48
C GLY A 10 15.43 4.46 11.53
N LEU A 11 16.28 3.54 11.98
CA LEU A 11 16.68 2.37 11.21
C LEU A 11 15.50 1.42 10.96
N ILE A 12 14.67 1.16 11.96
CA ILE A 12 13.47 0.31 11.83
C ILE A 12 12.49 0.91 10.83
N ILE A 13 12.25 2.20 10.91
CA ILE A 13 11.36 2.91 9.97
C ILE A 13 11.93 2.84 8.55
N MET A 14 13.22 3.02 8.38
CA MET A 14 13.89 2.94 7.08
C MET A 14 13.78 1.53 6.47
N ILE A 15 14.01 0.48 7.26
CA ILE A 15 13.87 -0.91 6.80
C ILE A 15 12.43 -1.20 6.41
N GLY A 16 11.45 -0.80 7.22
CA GLY A 16 10.03 -0.97 6.90
C GLY A 16 9.63 -0.26 5.61
N ALA A 17 10.07 0.97 5.42
CA ALA A 17 9.85 1.75 4.20
C ALA A 17 10.50 1.10 2.97
N MET A 18 11.71 0.59 3.11
CA MET A 18 12.42 -0.14 2.03
C MET A 18 11.70 -1.42 1.62
N VAL A 19 11.26 -2.23 2.56
CA VAL A 19 10.51 -3.47 2.29
C VAL A 19 9.21 -3.16 1.56
N PHE A 20 8.48 -2.15 2.01
CA PHE A 20 7.23 -1.73 1.38
C PHE A 20 7.46 -1.15 -0.03
N LEU A 21 8.50 -0.35 -0.19
CA LEU A 21 8.91 0.21 -1.49
C LEU A 21 9.27 -0.90 -2.48
N LEU A 22 10.09 -1.86 -2.07
CA LEU A 22 10.48 -3.00 -2.91
C LEU A 22 9.26 -3.83 -3.34
N ARG A 23 8.32 -4.06 -2.44
CA ARG A 23 7.08 -4.77 -2.74
C ARG A 23 6.27 -4.05 -3.83
N ASN A 24 6.12 -2.74 -3.73
CA ASN A 24 5.40 -1.94 -4.74
C ASN A 24 6.14 -1.91 -6.08
N ILE A 25 7.46 -1.77 -6.07
CA ILE A 25 8.27 -1.81 -7.30
C ILE A 25 8.18 -3.19 -7.96
N MET A 26 8.27 -4.27 -7.21
CA MET A 26 8.14 -5.62 -7.73
C MET A 26 6.76 -5.87 -8.33
N LEU A 27 5.69 -5.41 -7.67
CA LEU A 27 4.35 -5.52 -8.20
C LEU A 27 4.19 -4.72 -9.49
N LYS A 28 4.72 -3.52 -9.56
CA LYS A 28 4.70 -2.71 -10.78
C LYS A 28 5.49 -3.34 -11.93
N LYS A 29 6.65 -3.91 -11.63
CA LYS A 29 7.54 -4.50 -12.64
C LYS A 29 7.10 -5.89 -13.11
N ASN A 30 6.67 -6.74 -12.19
CA ASN A 30 6.33 -8.14 -12.43
C ASN A 30 4.83 -8.43 -12.49
N GLY A 31 3.99 -7.47 -12.08
CA GLY A 31 2.55 -7.59 -12.14
C GLY A 31 2.00 -7.38 -13.54
N VAL A 32 0.73 -7.68 -13.71
CA VAL A 32 -0.01 -7.47 -14.94
C VAL A 32 -1.02 -6.35 -14.73
N GLN A 33 -0.99 -5.35 -15.59
CA GLN A 33 -1.93 -4.24 -15.58
C GLN A 33 -3.20 -4.62 -16.35
N THR A 34 -4.35 -4.37 -15.76
CA THR A 34 -5.67 -4.58 -16.40
C THR A 34 -6.68 -3.58 -15.87
N GLU A 35 -7.81 -3.48 -16.58
CA GLU A 35 -8.97 -2.73 -16.11
C GLU A 35 -9.88 -3.64 -15.29
N ALA A 36 -10.36 -3.14 -14.16
CA ALA A 36 -11.28 -3.83 -13.28
C ALA A 36 -12.53 -3.00 -13.02
N GLU A 37 -13.67 -3.67 -12.98
CA GLU A 37 -14.96 -3.07 -12.67
C GLU A 37 -15.31 -3.27 -11.20
N VAL A 38 -15.79 -2.21 -10.55
CA VAL A 38 -16.33 -2.29 -9.19
C VAL A 38 -17.74 -2.87 -9.24
N ILE A 39 -17.91 -4.09 -8.73
CA ILE A 39 -19.20 -4.79 -8.73
C ILE A 39 -19.94 -4.71 -7.41
N ALA A 40 -19.22 -4.46 -6.31
CA ALA A 40 -19.81 -4.32 -4.98
C ALA A 40 -18.96 -3.38 -4.12
N VAL A 41 -19.63 -2.66 -3.24
CA VAL A 41 -19.00 -1.78 -2.24
C VAL A 41 -19.60 -2.12 -0.89
N SER A 42 -18.76 -2.39 0.10
CA SER A 42 -19.19 -2.64 1.49
C SER A 42 -18.47 -1.69 2.44
N GLU A 43 -19.12 -1.37 3.55
CA GLU A 43 -18.51 -0.56 4.60
C GLU A 43 -17.63 -1.43 5.51
N ASP A 44 -16.40 -0.97 5.76
CA ASP A 44 -15.54 -1.54 6.78
C ASP A 44 -15.83 -0.85 8.11
N THR A 45 -16.53 -1.55 9.00
CA THR A 45 -16.94 -1.02 10.29
C THR A 45 -16.06 -1.56 11.42
N ARG A 46 -15.63 -0.67 12.31
CA ARG A 46 -14.93 -1.03 13.54
C ARG A 46 -15.76 -0.69 14.76
N LYS A 47 -15.74 -1.59 15.75
CA LYS A 47 -16.29 -1.30 17.06
C LYS A 47 -15.40 -0.30 17.80
N GLY A 48 -15.93 0.91 18.02
CA GLY A 48 -15.30 1.91 18.88
C GLY A 48 -15.58 1.68 20.36
N ARG A 49 -15.02 2.54 21.22
CA ARG A 49 -15.33 2.58 22.65
C ARG A 49 -16.83 2.83 22.85
N GLY A 50 -17.50 2.06 23.74
CA GLY A 50 -18.92 2.19 24.02
C GLY A 50 -19.85 1.43 23.10
N GLY A 51 -19.33 0.51 22.25
CA GLY A 51 -20.14 -0.34 21.38
C GLY A 51 -20.68 0.34 20.12
N LYS A 52 -20.32 1.59 19.86
CA LYS A 52 -20.68 2.30 18.62
C LYS A 52 -19.86 1.78 17.44
N ARG A 53 -20.54 1.40 16.38
CA ARG A 53 -19.90 1.05 15.11
C ARG A 53 -19.58 2.33 14.33
N THR A 54 -18.31 2.52 14.00
CA THR A 54 -17.86 3.60 13.13
C THR A 54 -17.35 3.02 11.82
N VAL A 55 -17.66 3.69 10.71
CA VAL A 55 -17.15 3.31 9.39
C VAL A 55 -15.68 3.76 9.32
N SER A 56 -14.76 2.80 9.23
CA SER A 56 -13.32 3.09 9.09
C SER A 56 -12.87 3.21 7.64
N GLY A 57 -13.64 2.72 6.70
CA GLY A 57 -13.37 2.77 5.27
C GLY A 57 -14.35 1.94 4.47
N TYR A 58 -14.01 1.70 3.21
CA TYR A 58 -14.84 0.94 2.28
C TYR A 58 -14.04 -0.18 1.63
N ILE A 59 -14.67 -1.32 1.46
CA ILE A 59 -14.10 -2.49 0.77
C ILE A 59 -14.80 -2.63 -0.57
N HIS A 60 -14.04 -2.65 -1.65
CA HIS A 60 -14.55 -2.80 -3.00
C HIS A 60 -14.27 -4.22 -3.49
N THR A 61 -15.29 -4.84 -4.09
CA THR A 61 -15.11 -6.07 -4.86
C THR A 61 -14.96 -5.71 -6.33
N LEU A 62 -13.85 -6.10 -6.92
CA LEU A 62 -13.53 -5.83 -8.31
C LEU A 62 -13.59 -7.11 -9.13
N ARG A 63 -14.06 -6.96 -10.36
CA ARG A 63 -14.08 -8.03 -11.36
C ARG A 63 -13.11 -7.68 -12.47
N TYR A 64 -12.24 -8.61 -12.81
CA TYR A 64 -11.28 -8.47 -13.89
C TYR A 64 -10.95 -9.83 -14.51
N GLU A 65 -10.41 -9.81 -15.72
CA GLU A 65 -10.08 -11.00 -16.48
C GLU A 65 -8.59 -11.33 -16.35
N VAL A 66 -8.28 -12.59 -16.05
CA VAL A 66 -6.93 -13.12 -15.97
C VAL A 66 -6.84 -14.35 -16.84
N LYS A 67 -6.08 -14.29 -17.95
CA LYS A 67 -5.89 -15.41 -18.89
C LYS A 67 -7.21 -16.06 -19.34
N GLY A 68 -8.21 -15.26 -19.68
CA GLY A 68 -9.53 -15.71 -20.12
C GLY A 68 -10.47 -16.13 -19.00
N LYS A 69 -10.07 -16.07 -17.74
CA LYS A 69 -10.91 -16.35 -16.57
C LYS A 69 -11.32 -15.05 -15.88
N VAL A 70 -12.58 -14.93 -15.55
CA VAL A 70 -13.10 -13.83 -14.75
C VAL A 70 -12.81 -14.09 -13.27
N ILE A 71 -12.12 -13.16 -12.62
CA ILE A 71 -11.78 -13.21 -11.20
C ILE A 71 -12.49 -12.07 -10.47
N GLU A 72 -13.00 -12.36 -9.29
CA GLU A 72 -13.53 -11.39 -8.34
C GLU A 72 -12.62 -11.34 -7.11
N ALA A 73 -12.15 -10.16 -6.77
CA ALA A 73 -11.30 -9.96 -5.61
C ALA A 73 -11.63 -8.67 -4.88
N LYS A 74 -11.38 -8.65 -3.58
CA LYS A 74 -11.61 -7.49 -2.72
C LYS A 74 -10.32 -6.70 -2.53
N ASP A 75 -10.43 -5.38 -2.53
CA ASP A 75 -9.31 -4.54 -2.14
C ASP A 75 -9.02 -4.72 -0.63
N ARG A 76 -7.73 -4.66 -0.28
CA ARG A 76 -7.27 -4.83 1.10
C ARG A 76 -6.96 -3.51 1.79
N THR A 77 -6.88 -2.45 1.03
CA THR A 77 -6.62 -1.11 1.54
C THR A 77 -7.95 -0.39 1.67
N GLY A 78 -8.48 -0.25 2.87
CA GLY A 78 -9.71 0.48 3.10
C GLY A 78 -9.61 1.92 2.60
N TYR A 79 -10.34 2.26 1.55
CA TYR A 79 -10.43 3.63 1.06
C TYR A 79 -11.38 4.44 1.93
N VAL A 80 -11.01 5.70 2.18
CA VAL A 80 -11.84 6.61 2.98
C VAL A 80 -13.10 7.03 2.21
N GLN A 81 -13.03 7.04 0.88
CA GLN A 81 -14.17 7.36 0.02
C GLN A 81 -14.51 6.18 -0.88
N PRO A 82 -15.81 5.84 -1.02
CA PRO A 82 -16.21 4.74 -1.87
C PRO A 82 -16.09 5.10 -3.35
N PHE A 83 -15.69 4.13 -4.16
CA PHE A 83 -15.85 4.20 -5.60
C PHE A 83 -17.30 3.88 -5.98
N SER A 84 -17.76 4.45 -7.07
CA SER A 84 -19.10 4.15 -7.59
C SER A 84 -19.16 2.72 -8.14
N LYS A 85 -20.23 2.00 -7.82
CA LYS A 85 -20.51 0.69 -8.42
C LYS A 85 -20.62 0.83 -9.94
N GLY A 86 -19.95 -0.04 -10.68
CA GLY A 86 -19.87 0.00 -12.14
C GLY A 86 -18.72 0.85 -12.68
N SER A 87 -17.99 1.56 -11.84
CA SER A 87 -16.79 2.30 -12.27
C SER A 87 -15.63 1.36 -12.60
N GLU A 88 -14.82 1.75 -13.58
CA GLU A 88 -13.63 1.01 -13.98
C GLU A 88 -12.37 1.68 -13.44
N HIS A 89 -11.43 0.85 -12.98
CA HIS A 89 -10.15 1.30 -12.45
C HIS A 89 -9.02 0.44 -12.98
N THR A 90 -7.90 1.08 -13.28
CA THR A 90 -6.68 0.35 -13.67
C THR A 90 -6.02 -0.24 -12.43
N ILE A 91 -5.81 -1.55 -12.45
CA ILE A 91 -5.16 -2.30 -11.39
C ILE A 91 -3.92 -3.03 -11.91
N ILE A 92 -3.03 -3.39 -11.00
CA ILE A 92 -1.90 -4.28 -11.26
C ILE A 92 -2.05 -5.47 -10.32
N TYR A 93 -2.16 -6.67 -10.87
CA TYR A 93 -2.28 -7.90 -10.08
C TYR A 93 -1.01 -8.75 -10.14
N SER A 94 -0.81 -9.57 -9.12
CA SER A 94 0.30 -10.52 -9.05
C SER A 94 0.06 -11.69 -9.99
N ARG A 95 1.05 -12.04 -10.83
CA ARG A 95 0.97 -13.19 -11.72
C ARG A 95 0.82 -14.52 -10.97
N LYS A 96 1.47 -14.63 -9.80
CA LYS A 96 1.42 -15.85 -8.98
C LYS A 96 0.10 -16.00 -8.24
N THR A 97 -0.44 -14.90 -7.75
CA THR A 97 -1.67 -14.84 -6.98
C THR A 97 -2.54 -13.73 -7.52
N PRO A 98 -3.34 -13.97 -8.57
CA PRO A 98 -4.09 -12.93 -9.27
C PRO A 98 -5.12 -12.19 -8.39
N GLU A 99 -5.53 -12.76 -7.27
CA GLU A 99 -6.43 -12.13 -6.30
C GLU A 99 -5.74 -11.01 -5.51
N ILE A 100 -4.40 -10.97 -5.52
CA ILE A 100 -3.62 -9.89 -4.91
C ILE A 100 -3.38 -8.83 -5.98
N PHE A 101 -3.98 -7.68 -5.77
CA PHE A 101 -3.86 -6.55 -6.68
C PHE A 101 -3.74 -5.24 -5.89
N ASP A 102 -3.31 -4.21 -6.57
CA ASP A 102 -3.40 -2.83 -6.08
C ASP A 102 -3.74 -1.90 -7.24
N TYR A 103 -4.29 -0.74 -6.91
CA TYR A 103 -4.61 0.27 -7.91
C TYR A 103 -3.34 0.90 -8.46
N ALA A 104 -3.25 1.03 -9.79
CA ALA A 104 -2.04 1.53 -10.44
C ALA A 104 -1.61 2.92 -9.94
N GLY A 105 -2.56 3.83 -9.76
CA GLY A 105 -2.30 5.15 -9.20
C GLY A 105 -1.81 5.12 -7.75
N GLN A 106 -2.30 4.18 -6.97
CA GLN A 106 -1.86 4.00 -5.58
C GLN A 106 -0.43 3.46 -5.51
N ILE A 107 -0.09 2.52 -6.38
CA ILE A 107 1.27 1.97 -6.47
C ILE A 107 2.27 3.08 -6.81
N ASP A 108 1.98 3.91 -7.78
CA ASP A 108 2.84 5.03 -8.16
C ASP A 108 2.99 6.05 -7.02
N ARG A 109 1.92 6.34 -6.33
CA ARG A 109 1.93 7.22 -5.15
C ARG A 109 2.78 6.62 -4.04
N ASN A 110 2.62 5.33 -3.76
CA ASN A 110 3.39 4.62 -2.74
C ASN A 110 4.88 4.62 -3.07
N ILE A 111 5.26 4.38 -4.32
CA ILE A 111 6.65 4.41 -4.76
C ILE A 111 7.25 5.80 -4.54
N ARG A 112 6.55 6.86 -4.89
CA ARG A 112 7.04 8.23 -4.67
C ARG A 112 7.16 8.57 -3.19
N LEU A 113 6.14 8.22 -2.40
CA LEU A 113 6.09 8.54 -0.97
C LEU A 113 7.19 7.78 -0.20
N PHE A 114 7.26 6.47 -0.36
CA PHE A 114 8.24 5.63 0.36
C PHE A 114 9.65 5.77 -0.19
N GLY A 115 9.80 6.04 -1.49
CA GLY A 115 11.09 6.40 -2.08
C GLY A 115 11.65 7.70 -1.49
N GLY A 116 10.82 8.73 -1.36
CA GLY A 116 11.17 9.98 -0.69
C GLY A 116 11.53 9.77 0.79
N LEU A 117 10.72 8.98 1.50
CA LEU A 117 10.96 8.67 2.92
C LEU A 117 12.27 7.90 3.14
N ALA A 118 12.56 6.93 2.29
CA ALA A 118 13.81 6.18 2.33
C ALA A 118 15.03 7.08 2.05
N ALA A 119 14.94 7.99 1.09
CA ALA A 119 16.00 8.95 0.79
C ALA A 119 16.27 9.90 1.97
N VAL A 120 15.22 10.43 2.58
CA VAL A 120 15.34 11.29 3.79
C VAL A 120 15.97 10.50 4.94
N GLY A 121 15.53 9.28 5.18
CA GLY A 121 16.09 8.40 6.22
C GLY A 121 17.57 8.12 6.01
N ALA A 122 17.99 7.87 4.76
CA ALA A 122 19.40 7.66 4.43
C ALA A 122 20.27 8.90 4.70
N VAL A 123 19.78 10.09 4.36
CA VAL A 123 20.50 11.36 4.67
C VAL A 123 20.66 11.54 6.17
N PHE A 124 19.61 11.29 6.96
CA PHE A 124 19.70 11.36 8.41
C PHE A 124 20.68 10.35 9.00
N ALA A 125 20.67 9.11 8.51
CA ALA A 125 21.58 8.07 8.97
C ALA A 125 23.05 8.45 8.71
N VAL A 126 23.37 8.93 7.51
CA VAL A 126 24.74 9.37 7.15
C VAL A 126 25.17 10.54 8.03
N ARG A 127 24.30 11.52 8.22
CA ARG A 127 24.61 12.70 9.05
C ARG A 127 24.86 12.33 10.51
N PHE A 128 24.06 11.36 11.02
CA PHE A 128 24.21 10.86 12.38
C PHE A 128 25.54 10.11 12.58
N VAL A 129 25.93 9.27 11.62
CA VAL A 129 27.20 8.56 11.65
C VAL A 129 28.37 9.55 11.61
N MET A 130 28.29 10.58 10.79
CA MET A 130 29.31 11.63 10.73
C MET A 130 29.44 12.42 12.04
N LEU A 131 28.32 12.65 12.73
CA LEU A 131 28.34 13.33 14.04
C LEU A 131 28.86 12.44 15.16
N ALA A 132 28.57 11.14 15.10
CA ALA A 132 29.05 10.17 16.09
C ALA A 132 30.55 9.82 15.92
N ALA A 133 31.12 10.02 14.74
CA ALA A 133 32.53 9.78 14.44
C ALA A 133 33.45 10.95 14.85
N LYS A 134 32.92 12.07 15.31
CA LYS A 134 33.67 13.21 15.88
C LYS A 134 33.76 13.09 17.40
#